data_eeeae8d87eb54b78ce6e6ffa8d24cc2d
#
_entry.id   eeeae8d87eb54b78ce6e6ffa8d24cc2d
#
_cell.length_a   1.000
_cell.length_b   1.000
_cell.length_c   1.000
_cell.angle_alpha   90.00
_cell.angle_beta   90.00
_cell.angle_gamma   90.00
#
_symmetry.space_group_name_H-M   'P 1'
#
loop_
_entity.id
_entity.type
_entity.pdbx_description
1 polymer ?
#
loop_
_entity_poly.entity_id
_entity_poly.type
_entity_poly.pdbx_seq_one_letter_code
_entity_poly.pdbx_strand_id
1 'polypeptide(L)'
;MLFCMALTGAQAQTRDSVAFKPHWFVQPQVGVGYHVGEAKFSKLLSPAAQLSVGRQFSPLFGLRLGASGWQARNWQAHPKAEYKWNYVQANLDATLSLSNLIWGWKDSRKWNVFGFACVGLNIAFKNDDANRLANTPESTGVPEQQNTEFQKLWSGTRLFPAGRLGGGVEYALSERVALGLEYNTNVLPDKWNSKKGKKDNLDWQQNLLVGVKIALGKTRKHIQIEEPAPVLEEKPVVREEPKPVVVEQPKPVVETKAVVEKAPDMPEVKVYFTASSTRLTPKEVEKLQPVTDYLKKYPAKHVAVYGYASTDGHKAYNQRLSNRRAKAVERWFTANGIDASRIKAEGKGETNMGSRKKSRVAAVIQIKD
;
A
#
# COMPACT_ATOMS: atom_id res chain seq x y z
N MET A 1 60.41 3.59 29.30
CA MET A 1 59.23 4.42 29.02
C MET A 1 58.40 3.69 27.95
N LEU A 2 57.39 2.88 28.42
CA LEU A 2 56.54 2.07 27.51
C LEU A 2 55.49 2.96 26.87
N PHE A 3 55.46 2.98 25.54
CA PHE A 3 54.41 3.66 24.74
C PHE A 3 53.31 2.65 24.46
N CYS A 4 52.19 2.76 25.19
CA CYS A 4 50.97 2.01 24.87
C CYS A 4 50.31 2.64 23.67
N MET A 5 50.36 2.00 22.49
CA MET A 5 49.51 2.31 21.36
C MET A 5 48.07 1.80 21.65
N ALA A 6 47.14 2.72 21.88
CA ALA A 6 45.73 2.40 21.94
C ALA A 6 45.23 2.20 20.48
N LEU A 7 44.95 0.95 20.15
CA LEU A 7 44.18 0.58 18.96
C LEU A 7 42.72 0.99 19.17
N THR A 8 42.32 2.13 18.67
CA THR A 8 40.90 2.49 18.56
C THR A 8 40.28 1.71 17.42
N GLY A 9 39.67 0.58 17.76
CA GLY A 9 38.87 -0.20 16.83
C GLY A 9 37.68 0.65 16.35
N ALA A 10 37.55 0.84 15.05
CA ALA A 10 36.40 1.43 14.42
C ALA A 10 35.19 0.50 14.69
N GLN A 11 34.29 0.90 15.57
CA GLN A 11 33.05 0.18 15.80
C GLN A 11 32.11 0.42 14.62
N ALA A 12 31.60 -0.66 14.03
CA ALA A 12 30.55 -0.58 13.03
C ALA A 12 29.32 0.12 13.64
N GLN A 13 28.87 1.19 13.01
CA GLN A 13 27.66 1.87 13.42
C GLN A 13 26.46 1.04 12.97
N THR A 14 25.66 0.54 13.92
CA THR A 14 24.40 -0.13 13.66
C THR A 14 23.31 0.93 13.49
N ARG A 15 22.63 0.95 12.33
CA ARG A 15 21.47 1.79 12.10
C ARG A 15 20.20 0.99 12.30
N ASP A 16 19.39 1.39 13.27
CA ASP A 16 18.07 0.82 13.47
C ASP A 16 17.11 1.27 12.36
N SER A 17 16.57 0.31 11.64
CA SER A 17 15.50 0.56 10.68
C SER A 17 14.23 -0.16 11.13
N VAL A 18 13.07 0.45 10.87
CA VAL A 18 11.77 -0.09 11.24
C VAL A 18 11.03 -0.53 9.98
N ALA A 19 10.60 -1.80 9.97
CA ALA A 19 9.79 -2.35 8.89
C ALA A 19 8.37 -2.68 9.37
N PHE A 20 7.40 -2.58 8.49
CA PHE A 20 6.03 -2.99 8.75
C PHE A 20 5.97 -4.50 9.01
N LYS A 21 5.18 -4.91 10.02
CA LYS A 21 4.87 -6.31 10.32
C LYS A 21 3.38 -6.57 10.13
N PRO A 22 2.96 -7.57 9.32
CA PRO A 22 1.57 -7.99 9.23
C PRO A 22 1.00 -8.36 10.61
N HIS A 23 -0.22 -7.89 10.91
CA HIS A 23 -0.81 -8.08 12.23
C HIS A 23 -2.33 -8.18 12.15
N TRP A 24 -2.93 -8.81 13.15
CA TRP A 24 -4.36 -8.80 13.37
C TRP A 24 -4.78 -7.57 14.17
N PHE A 25 -6.04 -7.17 14.03
CA PHE A 25 -6.62 -6.10 14.82
C PHE A 25 -8.09 -6.36 15.13
N VAL A 26 -8.58 -5.71 16.19
CA VAL A 26 -10.00 -5.62 16.55
C VAL A 26 -10.40 -4.16 16.50
N GLN A 27 -11.62 -3.87 16.03
CA GLN A 27 -12.09 -2.52 15.85
C GLN A 27 -13.57 -2.41 16.26
N PRO A 28 -13.88 -2.09 17.54
CA PRO A 28 -15.19 -1.65 17.97
C PRO A 28 -15.46 -0.22 17.54
N GLN A 29 -16.68 0.05 17.09
CA GLN A 29 -17.13 1.37 16.62
C GLN A 29 -18.59 1.58 17.02
N VAL A 30 -18.95 2.82 17.33
CA VAL A 30 -20.32 3.26 17.61
C VAL A 30 -20.56 4.58 16.89
N GLY A 31 -21.83 4.89 16.65
CA GLY A 31 -22.17 6.12 15.96
C GLY A 31 -23.63 6.22 15.57
N VAL A 32 -23.87 6.87 14.46
CA VAL A 32 -25.23 7.12 13.95
C VAL A 32 -25.39 6.60 12.53
N GLY A 33 -26.55 6.03 12.28
CA GLY A 33 -27.02 5.64 10.97
C GLY A 33 -28.08 6.60 10.48
N TYR A 34 -28.11 6.87 9.18
CA TYR A 34 -29.10 7.66 8.48
C TYR A 34 -29.62 6.88 7.28
N HIS A 35 -30.89 6.54 7.32
CA HIS A 35 -31.55 5.96 6.14
C HIS A 35 -32.00 7.11 5.22
N VAL A 36 -31.64 7.02 3.92
CA VAL A 36 -32.05 8.02 2.94
C VAL A 36 -33.53 7.85 2.64
N GLY A 37 -34.36 8.79 3.11
CA GLY A 37 -35.82 8.75 3.01
C GLY A 37 -36.45 10.13 2.87
N GLU A 38 -37.79 10.17 2.85
CA GLU A 38 -38.58 11.37 2.52
C GLU A 38 -38.84 12.31 3.72
N ALA A 39 -38.31 12.01 4.93
CA ALA A 39 -38.50 12.83 6.10
C ALA A 39 -37.34 13.77 6.39
N LYS A 40 -37.52 14.66 7.37
CA LYS A 40 -36.43 15.51 7.88
C LYS A 40 -35.30 14.65 8.41
N PHE A 41 -34.05 15.03 8.14
CA PHE A 41 -32.84 14.34 8.54
C PHE A 41 -32.84 13.84 10.00
N SER A 42 -33.23 14.73 10.94
CA SER A 42 -33.25 14.39 12.38
C SER A 42 -34.18 13.25 12.77
N LYS A 43 -35.23 12.98 11.97
CA LYS A 43 -36.19 11.89 12.23
C LYS A 43 -35.74 10.54 11.68
N LEU A 44 -34.75 10.53 10.79
CA LEU A 44 -34.23 9.34 10.14
C LEU A 44 -32.90 8.88 10.76
N LEU A 45 -32.40 9.58 11.78
CA LEU A 45 -31.22 9.20 12.53
C LEU A 45 -31.54 8.03 13.47
N SER A 46 -30.64 7.08 13.51
CA SER A 46 -30.70 5.88 14.36
C SER A 46 -29.34 5.54 14.94
N PRO A 47 -29.27 4.86 16.10
CA PRO A 47 -28.00 4.37 16.61
C PRO A 47 -27.40 3.32 15.66
N ALA A 48 -26.07 3.30 15.56
CA ALA A 48 -25.33 2.31 14.81
C ALA A 48 -24.13 1.84 15.62
N ALA A 49 -23.80 0.56 15.51
CA ALA A 49 -22.62 -0.04 16.12
C ALA A 49 -21.98 -1.01 15.14
N GLN A 50 -20.67 -1.21 15.28
CA GLN A 50 -19.90 -2.16 14.49
C GLN A 50 -18.79 -2.76 15.34
N LEU A 51 -18.60 -4.07 15.20
CA LEU A 51 -17.45 -4.79 15.73
C LEU A 51 -16.79 -5.55 14.58
N SER A 52 -15.50 -5.35 14.42
CA SER A 52 -14.73 -5.98 13.36
C SER A 52 -13.45 -6.60 13.87
N VAL A 53 -13.05 -7.70 13.21
CA VAL A 53 -11.71 -8.30 13.32
C VAL A 53 -11.10 -8.30 11.95
N GLY A 54 -9.85 -7.88 11.84
CA GLY A 54 -9.20 -7.79 10.54
C GLY A 54 -7.73 -8.15 10.60
N ARG A 55 -7.15 -8.32 9.42
CA ARG A 55 -5.71 -8.52 9.25
C ARG A 55 -5.14 -7.51 8.28
N GLN A 56 -4.15 -6.77 8.74
CA GLN A 56 -3.36 -5.91 7.88
C GLN A 56 -2.21 -6.74 7.29
N PHE A 57 -2.24 -7.02 5.99
CA PHE A 57 -1.24 -7.87 5.32
C PHE A 57 -0.02 -7.08 4.88
N SER A 58 -0.23 -5.82 4.51
CA SER A 58 0.82 -4.90 4.08
C SER A 58 0.48 -3.48 4.54
N PRO A 59 1.39 -2.52 4.42
CA PRO A 59 1.07 -1.12 4.69
C PRO A 59 -0.10 -0.58 3.87
N LEU A 60 -0.38 -1.18 2.71
CA LEU A 60 -1.41 -0.72 1.78
C LEU A 60 -2.75 -1.44 1.96
N PHE A 61 -2.71 -2.77 2.19
CA PHE A 61 -3.89 -3.63 2.05
C PHE A 61 -4.18 -4.42 3.32
N GLY A 62 -5.47 -4.48 3.69
CA GLY A 62 -6.01 -5.30 4.75
C GLY A 62 -7.38 -5.90 4.38
N LEU A 63 -7.78 -6.93 5.11
CA LEU A 63 -9.12 -7.49 5.10
C LEU A 63 -9.72 -7.37 6.49
N ARG A 64 -11.04 -7.10 6.56
CA ARG A 64 -11.77 -6.95 7.79
C ARG A 64 -13.10 -7.69 7.68
N LEU A 65 -13.36 -8.61 8.61
CA LEU A 65 -14.65 -9.25 8.82
C LEU A 65 -15.33 -8.58 10.01
N GLY A 66 -16.59 -8.22 9.88
CA GLY A 66 -17.30 -7.53 10.95
C GLY A 66 -18.78 -7.76 10.94
N ALA A 67 -19.41 -7.42 12.06
CA ALA A 67 -20.83 -7.28 12.20
C ALA A 67 -21.17 -5.83 12.52
N SER A 68 -22.13 -5.26 11.80
CA SER A 68 -22.65 -3.91 12.02
C SER A 68 -24.18 -3.93 12.08
N GLY A 69 -24.74 -2.92 12.70
CA GLY A 69 -26.20 -2.83 12.75
C GLY A 69 -26.69 -2.04 13.95
N TRP A 70 -27.89 -2.16 14.27
CA TRP A 70 -28.72 -1.82 15.39
C TRP A 70 -30.15 -1.57 14.91
N GLN A 71 -30.50 -0.31 14.58
CA GLN A 71 -31.84 0.12 14.21
C GLN A 71 -31.77 1.00 12.97
N ALA A 72 -32.75 0.84 12.08
CA ALA A 72 -33.03 1.77 11.01
C ALA A 72 -34.41 2.42 11.22
N ARG A 73 -34.56 3.64 10.74
CA ARG A 73 -35.81 4.40 10.85
C ARG A 73 -36.20 4.96 9.50
N ASN A 74 -37.50 5.02 9.26
CA ASN A 74 -38.06 5.68 8.11
C ASN A 74 -39.39 6.37 8.50
N TRP A 75 -39.99 7.06 7.57
CA TRP A 75 -41.18 7.88 7.76
C TRP A 75 -42.27 7.52 6.76
N GLN A 76 -43.50 7.50 7.25
CA GLN A 76 -44.69 7.40 6.43
C GLN A 76 -45.43 8.73 6.39
N ALA A 77 -45.91 9.15 5.22
CA ALA A 77 -46.62 10.41 5.05
C ALA A 77 -48.09 10.30 5.43
N HIS A 78 -48.73 9.14 5.23
CA HIS A 78 -50.14 8.94 5.51
C HIS A 78 -50.40 7.55 6.20
N PRO A 79 -50.77 7.54 7.50
CA PRO A 79 -50.71 8.66 8.46
C PRO A 79 -49.28 9.07 8.71
N LYS A 80 -49.07 10.35 9.12
CA LYS A 80 -47.72 10.87 9.44
C LYS A 80 -47.15 10.14 10.64
N ALA A 81 -46.31 9.15 10.41
CA ALA A 81 -45.74 8.32 11.45
C ALA A 81 -44.32 7.88 11.14
N GLU A 82 -43.53 7.76 12.21
CA GLU A 82 -42.21 7.11 12.15
C GLU A 82 -42.38 5.59 12.32
N TYR A 83 -41.58 4.81 11.62
CA TYR A 83 -41.47 3.39 11.81
C TYR A 83 -40.00 2.96 11.82
N LYS A 84 -39.72 1.86 12.50
CA LYS A 84 -38.38 1.38 12.73
C LYS A 84 -38.33 -0.15 12.58
N TRP A 85 -37.15 -0.63 12.25
CA TRP A 85 -36.82 -2.05 12.25
C TRP A 85 -35.39 -2.22 12.73
N ASN A 86 -35.03 -3.43 13.13
CA ASN A 86 -33.70 -3.76 13.57
C ASN A 86 -32.99 -4.56 12.50
N TYR A 87 -31.66 -4.46 12.47
CA TYR A 87 -30.84 -5.26 11.58
C TYR A 87 -29.47 -5.56 12.16
N VAL A 88 -28.89 -6.67 11.69
CA VAL A 88 -27.46 -7.01 11.83
C VAL A 88 -26.94 -7.34 10.46
N GLN A 89 -25.79 -6.80 10.09
CA GLN A 89 -25.16 -7.01 8.80
C GLN A 89 -23.75 -7.59 8.99
N ALA A 90 -23.52 -8.78 8.46
CA ALA A 90 -22.19 -9.36 8.31
C ALA A 90 -21.49 -8.70 7.11
N ASN A 91 -20.24 -8.30 7.29
CA ASN A 91 -19.47 -7.52 6.34
C ASN A 91 -18.09 -8.12 6.10
N LEU A 92 -17.68 -8.24 4.85
CA LEU A 92 -16.31 -8.54 4.47
C LEU A 92 -15.73 -7.35 3.69
N ASP A 93 -14.90 -6.57 4.34
CA ASP A 93 -14.32 -5.34 3.80
C ASP A 93 -12.90 -5.59 3.28
N ALA A 94 -12.61 -5.12 2.07
CA ALA A 94 -11.27 -4.96 1.55
C ALA A 94 -10.81 -3.51 1.77
N THR A 95 -9.82 -3.30 2.62
CA THR A 95 -9.34 -1.97 3.03
C THR A 95 -8.07 -1.57 2.30
N LEU A 96 -7.97 -0.30 1.91
CA LEU A 96 -6.82 0.28 1.22
C LEU A 96 -6.38 1.57 1.92
N SER A 97 -5.13 1.64 2.37
CA SER A 97 -4.56 2.88 2.91
C SER A 97 -4.19 3.84 1.78
N LEU A 98 -4.96 4.91 1.64
CA LEU A 98 -4.73 5.97 0.65
C LEU A 98 -3.49 6.79 1.01
N SER A 99 -3.27 7.05 2.30
CA SER A 99 -2.06 7.72 2.77
C SER A 99 -0.79 6.98 2.39
N ASN A 100 -0.77 5.65 2.57
CA ASN A 100 0.41 4.84 2.22
C ASN A 100 0.53 4.62 0.71
N LEU A 101 -0.58 4.67 -0.03
CA LEU A 101 -0.57 4.60 -1.50
C LEU A 101 0.10 5.82 -2.12
N ILE A 102 -0.22 7.01 -1.60
CA ILE A 102 0.25 8.29 -2.16
C ILE A 102 1.66 8.62 -1.69
N TRP A 103 1.93 8.50 -0.38
CA TRP A 103 3.17 8.98 0.23
C TRP A 103 4.12 7.86 0.70
N GLY A 104 3.82 6.60 0.41
CA GLY A 104 4.54 5.45 0.94
C GLY A 104 4.32 5.25 2.44
N TRP A 105 4.73 4.10 2.98
CA TRP A 105 4.67 3.84 4.41
C TRP A 105 5.78 4.57 5.15
N LYS A 106 5.42 5.20 6.28
CA LYS A 106 6.35 5.84 7.21
C LYS A 106 5.96 5.47 8.64
N ASP A 107 6.96 5.05 9.42
CA ASP A 107 6.77 4.68 10.82
C ASP A 107 6.26 5.84 11.69
N SER A 108 6.77 7.04 11.45
CA SER A 108 6.44 8.26 12.20
C SER A 108 5.06 8.84 11.88
N ARG A 109 4.35 8.30 10.86
CA ARG A 109 3.04 8.85 10.48
C ARG A 109 1.97 8.45 11.48
N LYS A 110 1.34 9.46 12.10
CA LYS A 110 0.22 9.28 13.03
C LYS A 110 -1.15 9.21 12.32
N TRP A 111 -1.31 9.88 11.18
CA TRP A 111 -2.55 9.94 10.42
C TRP A 111 -2.57 8.93 9.28
N ASN A 112 -3.65 8.19 9.15
CA ASN A 112 -3.91 7.28 8.04
C ASN A 112 -5.31 7.52 7.48
N VAL A 113 -5.38 7.92 6.22
CA VAL A 113 -6.63 7.98 5.45
C VAL A 113 -6.77 6.68 4.69
N PHE A 114 -7.92 6.06 4.78
CA PHE A 114 -8.20 4.79 4.12
C PHE A 114 -9.56 4.80 3.42
N GLY A 115 -9.71 3.94 2.44
CA GLY A 115 -10.97 3.60 1.81
C GLY A 115 -11.20 2.10 1.86
N PHE A 116 -12.44 1.66 1.68
CA PHE A 116 -12.78 0.25 1.59
C PHE A 116 -14.00 0.00 0.72
N ALA A 117 -14.10 -1.22 0.22
CA ALA A 117 -15.27 -1.78 -0.43
C ALA A 117 -15.64 -3.09 0.26
N CYS A 118 -16.92 -3.38 0.32
CA CYS A 118 -17.46 -4.48 1.08
C CYS A 118 -18.56 -5.23 0.33
N VAL A 119 -18.60 -6.54 0.54
CA VAL A 119 -19.77 -7.37 0.31
C VAL A 119 -20.31 -7.85 1.65
N GLY A 120 -21.63 -7.89 1.80
CA GLY A 120 -22.25 -8.22 3.07
C GLY A 120 -23.58 -8.93 2.92
N LEU A 121 -24.07 -9.43 4.07
CA LEU A 121 -25.38 -10.02 4.22
C LEU A 121 -26.09 -9.35 5.40
N ASN A 122 -27.21 -8.69 5.12
CA ASN A 122 -28.03 -7.99 6.10
C ASN A 122 -29.20 -8.89 6.54
N ILE A 123 -29.33 -9.05 7.84
CA ILE A 123 -30.43 -9.75 8.51
C ILE A 123 -31.31 -8.70 9.16
N ALA A 124 -32.48 -8.43 8.60
CA ALA A 124 -33.43 -7.47 9.12
C ALA A 124 -34.60 -8.19 9.84
N PHE A 125 -35.04 -7.60 10.96
CA PHE A 125 -36.09 -8.18 11.83
C PHE A 125 -36.82 -7.09 12.63
N LYS A 126 -37.92 -7.44 13.30
CA LYS A 126 -38.75 -6.51 14.08
C LYS A 126 -39.28 -5.34 13.25
N ASN A 127 -39.94 -5.66 12.14
CA ASN A 127 -40.57 -4.66 11.25
C ASN A 127 -42.07 -4.44 11.63
N ASP A 128 -42.38 -4.57 12.90
CA ASP A 128 -43.76 -4.57 13.39
C ASP A 128 -44.45 -3.21 13.25
N ASP A 129 -43.66 -2.13 13.37
CA ASP A 129 -44.19 -0.77 13.18
C ASP A 129 -44.69 -0.54 11.75
N ALA A 130 -43.93 -0.96 10.74
CA ALA A 130 -44.36 -0.86 9.33
C ALA A 130 -45.59 -1.73 9.07
N ASN A 131 -45.63 -2.97 9.61
CA ASN A 131 -46.76 -3.86 9.47
C ASN A 131 -48.01 -3.30 10.15
N ARG A 132 -47.89 -2.69 11.34
CA ARG A 132 -49.01 -2.05 12.02
C ARG A 132 -49.51 -0.85 11.22
N LEU A 133 -48.65 0.03 10.75
CA LEU A 133 -49.01 1.22 9.98
C LEU A 133 -49.68 0.87 8.66
N ALA A 134 -49.23 -0.19 7.97
CA ALA A 134 -49.82 -0.66 6.73
C ALA A 134 -51.27 -1.15 6.91
N ASN A 135 -51.62 -1.61 8.11
CA ASN A 135 -52.95 -2.16 8.44
C ASN A 135 -53.83 -1.17 9.23
N THR A 136 -53.43 0.09 9.39
CA THR A 136 -54.30 1.08 10.05
C THR A 136 -55.44 1.51 9.15
N PRO A 137 -56.67 1.78 9.71
CA PRO A 137 -57.80 2.23 8.89
C PRO A 137 -57.53 3.51 8.07
N GLU A 138 -56.69 4.40 8.58
CA GLU A 138 -56.28 5.62 7.89
C GLU A 138 -55.40 5.33 6.64
N SER A 139 -54.68 4.21 6.62
CA SER A 139 -53.90 3.78 5.47
C SER A 139 -54.74 3.02 4.46
N THR A 140 -55.83 2.39 4.89
CA THR A 140 -56.77 1.64 4.03
C THR A 140 -57.90 2.49 3.45
N GLY A 141 -58.17 3.66 4.03
CA GLY A 141 -59.21 4.59 3.59
C GLY A 141 -58.74 5.61 2.51
N VAL A 142 -57.53 5.56 2.09
CA VAL A 142 -56.95 6.43 1.05
C VAL A 142 -57.20 5.83 -0.34
N PRO A 143 -57.59 6.64 -1.36
CA PRO A 143 -57.78 6.14 -2.70
C PRO A 143 -56.58 5.33 -3.20
N GLU A 144 -56.81 4.32 -3.98
CA GLU A 144 -55.85 3.28 -4.40
C GLU A 144 -54.53 3.81 -4.97
N GLN A 145 -54.47 5.04 -5.44
CA GLN A 145 -53.25 5.73 -5.88
C GLN A 145 -52.31 6.21 -4.76
N GLN A 146 -52.74 6.28 -3.52
CA GLN A 146 -51.92 6.77 -2.38
C GLN A 146 -51.46 5.64 -1.43
N ASN A 147 -52.04 4.43 -1.53
CA ASN A 147 -51.65 3.27 -0.74
C ASN A 147 -50.38 2.58 -1.23
N THR A 148 -49.55 3.29 -2.02
CA THR A 148 -48.35 2.74 -2.61
C THR A 148 -47.12 2.81 -1.70
N GLU A 149 -47.26 3.32 -0.48
CA GLU A 149 -46.07 3.53 0.38
C GLU A 149 -45.41 2.23 0.85
N PHE A 150 -46.24 1.21 1.23
CA PHE A 150 -45.72 -0.08 1.70
C PHE A 150 -45.84 -1.20 0.66
N GLN A 151 -45.51 -0.95 -0.58
CA GLN A 151 -45.63 -1.93 -1.67
C GLN A 151 -44.72 -3.15 -1.49
N LYS A 152 -43.67 -3.04 -0.69
CA LYS A 152 -42.67 -4.11 -0.47
C LYS A 152 -42.59 -4.53 0.98
N LEU A 153 -43.75 -4.48 1.71
CA LEU A 153 -43.85 -4.85 3.10
C LEU A 153 -43.33 -6.28 3.37
N TRP A 154 -42.65 -6.44 4.49
CA TRP A 154 -42.18 -7.73 4.96
C TRP A 154 -42.39 -7.88 6.46
N SER A 155 -42.49 -9.15 6.90
CA SER A 155 -42.66 -9.55 8.29
C SER A 155 -41.66 -10.63 8.67
N GLY A 156 -41.46 -10.85 9.95
CA GLY A 156 -40.51 -11.80 10.51
C GLY A 156 -39.04 -11.39 10.24
N THR A 157 -38.18 -12.37 10.04
CA THR A 157 -36.76 -12.15 9.72
C THR A 157 -36.50 -12.29 8.23
N ARG A 158 -35.76 -11.35 7.65
CA ARG A 158 -35.44 -11.36 6.23
C ARG A 158 -33.93 -11.17 6.00
N LEU A 159 -33.46 -11.82 4.95
CA LEU A 159 -32.07 -11.74 4.49
C LEU A 159 -32.01 -10.87 3.24
N PHE A 160 -31.05 -9.93 3.21
CA PHE A 160 -30.80 -9.06 2.09
C PHE A 160 -29.32 -9.06 1.74
N PRO A 161 -28.92 -9.20 0.47
CA PRO A 161 -27.57 -8.91 0.06
C PRO A 161 -27.28 -7.44 0.29
N ALA A 162 -26.06 -7.11 0.69
CA ALA A 162 -25.63 -5.75 0.93
C ALA A 162 -24.29 -5.47 0.27
N GLY A 163 -24.16 -4.33 -0.38
CA GLY A 163 -22.90 -3.73 -0.77
C GLY A 163 -22.57 -2.58 0.16
N ARG A 164 -21.29 -2.32 0.42
CA ARG A 164 -20.88 -1.18 1.23
C ARG A 164 -19.61 -0.54 0.68
N LEU A 165 -19.58 0.78 0.59
CA LEU A 165 -18.40 1.56 0.29
C LEU A 165 -18.19 2.58 1.41
N GLY A 166 -16.95 2.86 1.70
CA GLY A 166 -16.64 3.84 2.72
C GLY A 166 -15.18 4.21 2.79
N GLY A 167 -14.89 5.06 3.76
CA GLY A 167 -13.55 5.49 4.07
C GLY A 167 -13.51 6.19 5.42
N GLY A 168 -12.31 6.48 5.85
CA GLY A 168 -12.15 7.12 7.15
C GLY A 168 -10.73 7.61 7.38
N VAL A 169 -10.58 8.13 8.58
CA VAL A 169 -9.31 8.64 9.08
C VAL A 169 -9.00 7.95 10.40
N GLU A 170 -7.79 7.45 10.53
CA GLU A 170 -7.27 6.87 11.77
C GLU A 170 -6.14 7.75 12.31
N TYR A 171 -6.11 7.94 13.62
CA TYR A 171 -5.04 8.63 14.33
C TYR A 171 -4.37 7.69 15.32
N ALA A 172 -3.11 7.37 15.12
CA ALA A 172 -2.34 6.50 15.99
C ALA A 172 -2.01 7.18 17.32
N LEU A 173 -2.58 6.66 18.40
CA LEU A 173 -2.23 7.06 19.78
C LEU A 173 -0.96 6.35 20.24
N SER A 174 -0.78 5.10 19.83
CA SER A 174 0.39 4.27 20.10
C SER A 174 0.67 3.36 18.93
N GLU A 175 1.68 2.49 19.03
CA GLU A 175 1.95 1.47 18.02
C GLU A 175 0.79 0.49 17.79
N ARG A 176 -0.04 0.28 18.81
CA ARG A 176 -1.11 -0.71 18.79
C ARG A 176 -2.51 -0.12 18.79
N VAL A 177 -2.66 1.15 19.15
CA VAL A 177 -3.98 1.77 19.34
C VAL A 177 -4.12 2.98 18.44
N ALA A 178 -5.20 3.02 17.68
CA ALA A 178 -5.58 4.18 16.88
C ALA A 178 -7.06 4.53 17.12
N LEU A 179 -7.36 5.83 17.17
CA LEU A 179 -8.71 6.34 17.06
C LEU A 179 -9.12 6.41 15.60
N GLY A 180 -10.37 6.08 15.29
CA GLY A 180 -10.90 6.11 13.93
C GLY A 180 -12.22 6.84 13.83
N LEU A 181 -12.36 7.62 12.76
CA LEU A 181 -13.63 8.15 12.27
C LEU A 181 -13.88 7.53 10.91
N GLU A 182 -15.01 6.87 10.74
CA GLU A 182 -15.39 6.16 9.51
C GLU A 182 -16.76 6.64 9.02
N TYR A 183 -16.85 6.93 7.72
CA TYR A 183 -18.10 7.13 7.03
C TYR A 183 -18.28 6.03 5.99
N ASN A 184 -19.49 5.45 5.95
CA ASN A 184 -19.82 4.45 4.95
C ASN A 184 -21.26 4.56 4.47
N THR A 185 -21.48 4.07 3.26
CA THR A 185 -22.79 3.92 2.67
C THR A 185 -23.07 2.45 2.37
N ASN A 186 -24.17 1.94 2.89
CA ASN A 186 -24.67 0.61 2.54
C ASN A 186 -25.72 0.73 1.45
N VAL A 187 -25.66 -0.17 0.52
CA VAL A 187 -26.60 -0.31 -0.61
C VAL A 187 -27.32 -1.63 -0.43
N LEU A 188 -28.62 -1.58 -0.34
CA LEU A 188 -29.52 -2.72 -0.05
C LEU A 188 -30.64 -2.78 -1.09
N PRO A 189 -31.30 -3.92 -1.28
CA PRO A 189 -32.48 -4.00 -2.12
C PRO A 189 -33.61 -3.12 -1.59
N ASP A 190 -34.36 -2.50 -2.47
CA ASP A 190 -35.48 -1.57 -2.23
C ASP A 190 -36.62 -2.13 -1.33
N LYS A 191 -36.59 -3.44 -1.06
CA LYS A 191 -37.52 -4.07 -0.11
C LYS A 191 -37.12 -3.89 1.36
N TRP A 192 -35.88 -3.46 1.63
CA TRP A 192 -35.32 -3.41 2.97
C TRP A 192 -36.06 -2.41 3.87
N ASN A 193 -36.53 -1.29 3.33
CA ASN A 193 -37.29 -0.26 4.04
C ASN A 193 -38.84 -0.45 3.95
N SER A 194 -39.31 -1.56 3.34
CA SER A 194 -40.74 -1.89 3.12
C SER A 194 -41.47 -0.99 2.11
N LYS A 195 -40.80 -0.01 1.49
CA LYS A 195 -41.37 0.89 0.49
C LYS A 195 -40.79 0.57 -0.91
N LYS A 196 -41.41 1.13 -1.93
CA LYS A 196 -40.87 1.11 -3.30
C LYS A 196 -40.25 2.47 -3.63
N GLY A 197 -38.99 2.48 -4.03
CA GLY A 197 -38.29 3.67 -4.47
C GLY A 197 -38.87 4.28 -5.74
N LYS A 198 -38.77 5.58 -5.92
CA LYS A 198 -39.28 6.31 -7.10
C LYS A 198 -38.39 6.14 -8.34
N LYS A 199 -37.08 6.04 -8.17
CA LYS A 199 -36.10 6.01 -9.27
C LYS A 199 -35.27 4.74 -9.29
N ASP A 200 -34.80 4.30 -8.13
CA ASP A 200 -33.86 3.20 -7.97
C ASP A 200 -34.51 2.04 -7.22
N ASN A 201 -34.17 0.82 -7.58
CA ASN A 201 -34.59 -0.35 -6.83
C ASN A 201 -33.61 -0.65 -5.68
N LEU A 202 -33.09 0.41 -5.02
CA LEU A 202 -32.06 0.32 -3.98
C LEU A 202 -32.39 1.24 -2.79
N ASP A 203 -32.10 0.73 -1.59
CA ASP A 203 -32.13 1.45 -0.34
C ASP A 203 -30.72 1.85 0.08
N TRP A 204 -30.59 3.07 0.62
CA TRP A 204 -29.31 3.63 0.99
C TRP A 204 -29.29 3.94 2.49
N GLN A 205 -28.33 3.33 3.20
CA GLN A 205 -28.08 3.55 4.63
C GLN A 205 -26.69 4.16 4.81
N GLN A 206 -26.62 5.37 5.30
CA GLN A 206 -25.39 6.09 5.61
C GLN A 206 -25.03 5.83 7.08
N ASN A 207 -23.75 5.64 7.40
CA ASN A 207 -23.30 5.54 8.78
C ASN A 207 -22.07 6.43 9.01
N LEU A 208 -22.06 7.12 10.15
CA LEU A 208 -20.90 7.83 10.67
C LEU A 208 -20.54 7.19 12.01
N LEU A 209 -19.36 6.59 12.07
CA LEU A 209 -18.89 5.78 13.18
C LEU A 209 -17.58 6.33 13.73
N VAL A 210 -17.47 6.35 15.05
CA VAL A 210 -16.24 6.61 15.78
C VAL A 210 -15.85 5.36 16.56
N GLY A 211 -14.55 5.04 16.63
CA GLY A 211 -14.11 3.85 17.34
C GLY A 211 -12.62 3.77 17.55
N VAL A 212 -12.21 2.63 18.04
CA VAL A 212 -10.81 2.33 18.36
C VAL A 212 -10.37 1.12 17.58
N LYS A 213 -9.21 1.20 16.92
CA LYS A 213 -8.55 0.07 16.29
C LYS A 213 -7.40 -0.39 17.19
N ILE A 214 -7.42 -1.65 17.57
CA ILE A 214 -6.44 -2.25 18.49
C ILE A 214 -5.72 -3.36 17.75
N ALA A 215 -4.43 -3.17 17.48
CA ALA A 215 -3.60 -4.18 16.87
C ALA A 215 -3.21 -5.28 17.88
N LEU A 216 -3.37 -6.53 17.45
CA LEU A 216 -3.04 -7.71 18.24
C LEU A 216 -1.59 -8.13 17.91
N GLY A 217 -0.68 -7.86 18.82
CA GLY A 217 0.75 -8.14 18.68
C GLY A 217 1.56 -6.94 18.16
N LYS A 218 2.79 -7.22 17.71
CA LYS A 218 3.72 -6.19 17.21
C LYS A 218 3.36 -5.80 15.78
N THR A 219 3.24 -4.51 15.50
CA THR A 219 2.94 -3.95 14.18
C THR A 219 4.19 -3.60 13.38
N ARG A 220 5.34 -3.62 14.06
CA ARG A 220 6.65 -3.21 13.54
C ARG A 220 7.68 -4.28 13.83
N LYS A 221 8.69 -4.34 12.96
CA LYS A 221 9.89 -5.15 13.14
C LYS A 221 11.10 -4.22 13.09
N HIS A 222 11.89 -4.20 14.16
CA HIS A 222 13.18 -3.52 14.18
C HIS A 222 14.19 -4.40 13.43
N ILE A 223 14.92 -3.82 12.51
CA ILE A 223 15.96 -4.45 11.72
C ILE A 223 17.23 -3.65 11.99
N GLN A 224 18.22 -4.28 12.61
CA GLN A 224 19.56 -3.70 12.74
C GLN A 224 20.26 -3.89 11.40
N ILE A 225 20.60 -2.79 10.75
CA ILE A 225 21.44 -2.79 9.56
C ILE A 225 22.85 -2.46 10.04
N GLU A 226 23.76 -3.44 9.99
CA GLU A 226 25.17 -3.18 10.18
C GLU A 226 25.64 -2.34 9.00
N GLU A 227 25.95 -1.07 9.24
CA GLU A 227 26.69 -0.29 8.26
C GLU A 227 28.13 -0.78 8.28
N PRO A 228 28.73 -1.10 7.11
CA PRO A 228 30.15 -1.41 7.06
C PRO A 228 30.91 -0.24 7.66
N ALA A 229 31.86 -0.56 8.54
CA ALA A 229 32.70 0.45 9.17
C ALA A 229 33.23 1.42 8.11
N PRO A 230 33.22 2.73 8.35
CA PRO A 230 33.79 3.67 7.42
C PRO A 230 35.24 3.26 7.15
N VAL A 231 35.53 2.99 5.88
CA VAL A 231 36.91 2.78 5.45
C VAL A 231 37.61 4.08 5.75
N LEU A 232 38.47 4.08 6.76
CA LEU A 232 39.35 5.19 7.05
C LEU A 232 40.18 5.39 5.77
N GLU A 233 39.92 6.46 5.03
CA GLU A 233 40.82 6.90 3.97
C GLU A 233 42.18 7.07 4.64
N GLU A 234 43.10 6.15 4.35
CA GLU A 234 44.52 6.38 4.69
C GLU A 234 44.93 7.69 4.04
N LYS A 235 45.22 8.68 4.88
CA LYS A 235 45.81 9.93 4.41
C LYS A 235 47.04 9.54 3.57
N PRO A 236 47.20 10.13 2.38
CA PRO A 236 48.36 9.82 1.56
C PRO A 236 49.63 10.07 2.36
N VAL A 237 50.36 9.01 2.61
CA VAL A 237 51.67 9.07 3.21
C VAL A 237 52.55 9.87 2.23
N VAL A 238 52.90 11.10 2.59
CA VAL A 238 53.87 11.89 1.89
C VAL A 238 55.20 11.10 1.99
N ARG A 239 55.53 10.36 0.95
CA ARG A 239 56.87 9.78 0.82
C ARG A 239 57.82 10.94 0.57
N GLU A 240 58.67 11.22 1.55
CA GLU A 240 59.85 12.02 1.32
C GLU A 240 60.69 11.34 0.20
N GLU A 241 61.02 12.10 -0.84
CA GLU A 241 61.87 11.65 -1.93
C GLU A 241 63.28 11.28 -1.39
N PRO A 242 63.76 10.06 -1.63
CA PRO A 242 65.15 9.75 -1.30
C PRO A 242 66.06 10.44 -2.31
N LYS A 243 67.12 11.11 -1.77
CA LYS A 243 68.19 11.73 -2.53
C LYS A 243 68.83 10.74 -3.52
N PRO A 244 69.28 11.20 -4.71
CA PRO A 244 69.76 10.32 -5.76
C PRO A 244 71.06 9.61 -5.34
N VAL A 245 71.00 8.30 -5.28
CA VAL A 245 72.19 7.43 -5.25
C VAL A 245 72.51 7.02 -6.67
N VAL A 246 73.68 7.42 -7.16
CA VAL A 246 74.25 6.99 -8.44
C VAL A 246 74.60 5.53 -8.29
N VAL A 247 73.93 4.65 -9.05
CA VAL A 247 74.34 3.25 -9.23
C VAL A 247 74.34 2.89 -10.71
N GLU A 248 75.45 2.30 -11.12
CA GLU A 248 75.78 1.78 -12.45
C GLU A 248 74.71 0.97 -13.15
N GLN A 249 74.62 1.12 -14.46
CA GLN A 249 73.72 0.37 -15.33
C GLN A 249 74.13 -1.12 -15.43
N PRO A 250 73.17 -2.05 -15.25
CA PRO A 250 73.24 -3.36 -15.87
C PRO A 250 72.37 -3.43 -17.11
N LYS A 251 72.85 -4.23 -18.06
CA LYS A 251 72.36 -4.50 -19.41
C LYS A 251 70.88 -4.92 -19.53
N PRO A 252 70.31 -4.80 -20.73
CA PRO A 252 68.86 -4.86 -20.97
C PRO A 252 68.29 -6.25 -20.76
N VAL A 253 67.28 -6.36 -19.87
CA VAL A 253 66.42 -7.51 -19.78
C VAL A 253 65.22 -7.24 -20.67
N VAL A 254 64.94 -8.20 -21.54
CA VAL A 254 63.87 -8.23 -22.51
C VAL A 254 62.50 -7.92 -21.85
N GLU A 255 61.90 -6.81 -22.25
CA GLU A 255 60.50 -6.47 -21.93
C GLU A 255 59.58 -7.53 -22.59
N THR A 256 59.00 -8.41 -21.77
CA THR A 256 57.83 -9.17 -22.16
C THR A 256 56.65 -8.18 -22.10
N LYS A 257 56.28 -7.61 -23.24
CA LYS A 257 55.03 -6.86 -23.40
C LYS A 257 53.89 -7.76 -22.97
N ALA A 258 53.30 -7.52 -21.79
CA ALA A 258 51.99 -8.03 -21.46
C ALA A 258 51.03 -7.51 -22.53
N VAL A 259 50.54 -8.41 -23.38
CA VAL A 259 49.47 -8.13 -24.32
C VAL A 259 48.26 -7.79 -23.46
N VAL A 260 47.92 -6.49 -23.37
CA VAL A 260 46.67 -6.06 -22.81
C VAL A 260 45.56 -6.52 -23.75
N GLU A 261 45.00 -7.68 -23.46
CA GLU A 261 43.86 -8.23 -24.18
C GLU A 261 42.71 -7.20 -24.08
N LYS A 262 42.40 -6.58 -25.20
CA LYS A 262 41.33 -5.56 -25.26
C LYS A 262 40.03 -6.26 -24.86
N ALA A 263 39.47 -5.86 -23.69
CA ALA A 263 38.23 -6.42 -23.19
C ALA A 263 37.12 -6.33 -24.27
N PRO A 264 36.44 -7.44 -24.58
CA PRO A 264 35.39 -7.45 -25.59
C PRO A 264 34.25 -6.51 -25.18
N ASP A 265 33.55 -5.95 -26.19
CA ASP A 265 32.37 -5.14 -25.94
C ASP A 265 31.27 -5.98 -25.26
N MET A 266 30.70 -5.51 -24.17
CA MET A 266 29.61 -6.17 -23.48
C MET A 266 28.29 -5.90 -24.22
N PRO A 267 27.48 -6.93 -24.54
CA PRO A 267 26.18 -6.72 -25.16
C PRO A 267 25.20 -6.03 -24.20
N GLU A 268 24.29 -5.22 -24.74
CA GLU A 268 23.22 -4.61 -23.97
C GLU A 268 22.30 -5.67 -23.37
N VAL A 269 22.08 -5.63 -22.06
CA VAL A 269 21.19 -6.55 -21.35
C VAL A 269 19.94 -5.81 -20.88
N LYS A 270 18.76 -6.35 -21.20
CA LYS A 270 17.46 -5.80 -20.80
C LYS A 270 16.75 -6.70 -19.80
N VAL A 271 16.42 -6.16 -18.63
CA VAL A 271 15.60 -6.82 -17.62
C VAL A 271 14.23 -6.15 -17.53
N TYR A 272 13.18 -6.95 -17.40
CA TYR A 272 11.81 -6.48 -17.46
C TYR A 272 11.12 -6.59 -16.11
N PHE A 273 10.24 -5.62 -15.83
CA PHE A 273 9.49 -5.54 -14.58
C PHE A 273 7.99 -5.74 -14.81
N THR A 274 7.31 -6.29 -13.81
CA THR A 274 5.85 -6.30 -13.77
C THR A 274 5.29 -4.88 -13.58
N ALA A 275 4.00 -4.69 -13.84
CA ALA A 275 3.35 -3.38 -13.68
C ALA A 275 3.57 -2.82 -12.28
N SER A 276 3.91 -1.53 -12.17
CA SER A 276 4.15 -0.80 -10.92
C SER A 276 5.16 -1.46 -9.96
N SER A 277 5.95 -2.44 -10.42
CA SER A 277 6.92 -3.18 -9.63
C SER A 277 8.36 -2.77 -9.93
N THR A 278 9.22 -2.97 -8.93
CA THR A 278 10.67 -2.84 -8.98
C THR A 278 11.38 -4.14 -8.58
N ARG A 279 10.61 -5.22 -8.39
CA ARG A 279 11.14 -6.53 -8.01
C ARG A 279 11.67 -7.25 -9.25
N LEU A 280 12.93 -7.70 -9.19
CA LEU A 280 13.53 -8.59 -10.18
C LEU A 280 13.00 -10.00 -9.96
N THR A 281 12.55 -10.65 -11.04
CA THR A 281 12.15 -12.06 -11.00
C THR A 281 13.38 -12.96 -11.20
N PRO A 282 13.38 -14.24 -10.76
CA PRO A 282 14.51 -15.13 -10.96
C PRO A 282 14.99 -15.19 -12.41
N LYS A 283 14.06 -15.25 -13.37
CA LYS A 283 14.35 -15.23 -14.82
C LYS A 283 15.08 -13.96 -15.28
N GLU A 284 14.77 -12.82 -14.68
CA GLU A 284 15.44 -11.56 -15.03
C GLU A 284 16.79 -11.42 -14.32
N VAL A 285 16.96 -12.03 -13.15
CA VAL A 285 18.23 -12.13 -12.44
C VAL A 285 19.25 -12.98 -13.21
N GLU A 286 18.83 -14.10 -13.80
CA GLU A 286 19.68 -14.95 -14.64
C GLU A 286 20.34 -14.18 -15.78
N LYS A 287 19.66 -13.17 -16.35
CA LYS A 287 20.22 -12.33 -17.42
C LYS A 287 21.33 -11.38 -16.93
N LEU A 288 21.34 -11.04 -15.65
CA LEU A 288 22.35 -10.17 -15.05
C LEU A 288 23.63 -10.91 -14.68
N GLN A 289 23.57 -12.23 -14.53
CA GLN A 289 24.72 -13.04 -14.14
C GLN A 289 25.91 -12.90 -15.10
N PRO A 290 25.74 -13.02 -16.44
CA PRO A 290 26.85 -12.83 -17.39
C PRO A 290 27.49 -11.44 -17.31
N VAL A 291 26.69 -10.38 -17.01
CA VAL A 291 27.20 -9.03 -16.81
C VAL A 291 28.06 -8.95 -15.55
N THR A 292 27.60 -9.59 -14.47
CA THR A 292 28.36 -9.66 -13.22
C THR A 292 29.71 -10.36 -13.41
N ASP A 293 29.72 -11.48 -14.11
CA ASP A 293 30.93 -12.25 -14.39
C ASP A 293 31.91 -11.44 -15.27
N TYR A 294 31.37 -10.74 -16.28
CA TYR A 294 32.15 -9.81 -17.09
C TYR A 294 32.79 -8.68 -16.25
N LEU A 295 32.02 -8.03 -15.37
CA LEU A 295 32.50 -6.95 -14.51
C LEU A 295 33.53 -7.44 -13.48
N LYS A 296 33.44 -8.68 -13.02
CA LYS A 296 34.46 -9.31 -12.16
C LYS A 296 35.73 -9.62 -12.92
N LYS A 297 35.64 -10.09 -14.18
CA LYS A 297 36.78 -10.39 -15.03
C LYS A 297 37.53 -9.11 -15.46
N TYR A 298 36.81 -8.01 -15.68
CA TYR A 298 37.36 -6.74 -16.15
C TYR A 298 37.13 -5.60 -15.14
N PRO A 299 37.98 -5.46 -14.09
CA PRO A 299 37.76 -4.51 -13.00
C PRO A 299 37.74 -3.03 -13.43
N ALA A 300 38.42 -2.67 -14.52
CA ALA A 300 38.46 -1.32 -15.07
C ALA A 300 37.19 -0.91 -15.83
N LYS A 301 36.25 -1.85 -16.11
CA LYS A 301 35.07 -1.55 -16.90
C LYS A 301 33.90 -1.08 -16.01
N HIS A 302 33.12 -0.15 -16.56
CA HIS A 302 31.98 0.50 -15.92
C HIS A 302 30.70 0.22 -16.71
N VAL A 303 29.55 0.27 -16.03
CA VAL A 303 28.23 0.07 -16.65
C VAL A 303 27.26 1.19 -16.29
N ALA A 304 26.39 1.54 -17.23
CA ALA A 304 25.23 2.37 -16.98
C ALA A 304 23.96 1.52 -16.96
N VAL A 305 23.08 1.81 -16.01
CA VAL A 305 21.77 1.16 -15.85
C VAL A 305 20.69 2.22 -16.07
N TYR A 306 19.97 2.14 -17.18
CA TYR A 306 18.88 3.05 -17.50
C TYR A 306 17.52 2.40 -17.25
N GLY A 307 16.81 2.87 -16.22
CA GLY A 307 15.46 2.42 -15.92
C GLY A 307 14.39 3.17 -16.71
N TYR A 308 13.34 2.47 -17.11
CA TYR A 308 12.21 3.04 -17.84
C TYR A 308 10.88 2.60 -17.26
N ALA A 309 9.83 3.40 -17.51
CA ALA A 309 8.45 3.08 -17.21
C ALA A 309 7.60 3.17 -18.49
N SER A 310 6.47 2.46 -18.52
CA SER A 310 5.47 2.65 -19.58
C SER A 310 4.79 4.03 -19.44
N THR A 311 4.19 4.51 -20.53
CA THR A 311 3.46 5.78 -20.59
C THR A 311 2.14 5.77 -19.80
N ASP A 312 1.81 4.67 -19.13
CA ASP A 312 0.61 4.57 -18.31
C ASP A 312 0.78 5.34 -16.98
N GLY A 313 -0.14 6.27 -16.69
CA GLY A 313 -0.16 7.02 -15.44
C GLY A 313 0.56 8.38 -15.49
N HIS A 314 0.81 8.95 -14.33
CA HIS A 314 1.39 10.29 -14.22
C HIS A 314 2.90 10.31 -14.45
N LYS A 315 3.38 11.23 -15.27
CA LYS A 315 4.80 11.43 -15.62
C LYS A 315 5.73 11.48 -14.39
N ALA A 316 5.33 12.22 -13.33
CA ALA A 316 6.11 12.32 -12.11
C ALA A 316 6.21 10.98 -11.33
N TYR A 317 5.16 10.15 -11.38
CA TYR A 317 5.20 8.79 -10.82
C TYR A 317 6.12 7.89 -11.64
N ASN A 318 6.02 7.94 -12.97
CA ASN A 318 6.81 7.14 -13.88
C ASN A 318 8.30 7.50 -13.82
N GLN A 319 8.63 8.77 -13.62
CA GLN A 319 10.01 9.20 -13.36
C GLN A 319 10.55 8.57 -12.06
N ARG A 320 9.78 8.58 -10.97
CA ARG A 320 10.20 7.92 -9.71
C ARG A 320 10.29 6.40 -9.85
N LEU A 321 9.38 5.78 -10.62
CA LEU A 321 9.38 4.34 -10.85
C LEU A 321 10.59 3.91 -11.67
N SER A 322 10.95 4.65 -12.72
CA SER A 322 12.12 4.39 -13.56
C SER A 322 13.42 4.49 -12.76
N ASN A 323 13.57 5.51 -11.89
CA ASN A 323 14.70 5.63 -10.97
C ASN A 323 14.80 4.43 -10.02
N ARG A 324 13.67 3.99 -9.45
CA ARG A 324 13.64 2.83 -8.54
C ARG A 324 14.00 1.51 -9.25
N ARG A 325 13.68 1.37 -10.54
CA ARG A 325 14.05 0.20 -11.34
C ARG A 325 15.54 0.17 -11.62
N ALA A 326 16.14 1.30 -12.02
CA ALA A 326 17.59 1.41 -12.18
C ALA A 326 18.32 1.05 -10.89
N LYS A 327 17.89 1.63 -9.76
CA LYS A 327 18.45 1.34 -8.43
C LYS A 327 18.22 -0.10 -7.95
N ALA A 328 17.20 -0.80 -8.43
CA ALA A 328 17.01 -2.22 -8.10
C ALA A 328 18.05 -3.10 -8.77
N VAL A 329 18.46 -2.78 -9.99
CA VAL A 329 19.55 -3.48 -10.70
C VAL A 329 20.91 -3.13 -10.11
N GLU A 330 21.16 -1.86 -9.79
CA GLU A 330 22.37 -1.41 -9.08
C GLU A 330 22.57 -2.18 -7.76
N ARG A 331 21.53 -2.24 -6.92
CA ARG A 331 21.57 -3.00 -5.65
C ARG A 331 21.83 -4.48 -5.86
N TRP A 332 21.33 -5.04 -6.94
CA TRP A 332 21.61 -6.45 -7.26
C TRP A 332 23.09 -6.65 -7.62
N PHE A 333 23.70 -5.78 -8.43
CA PHE A 333 25.12 -5.84 -8.75
C PHE A 333 26.00 -5.65 -7.51
N THR A 334 25.70 -4.67 -6.66
CA THR A 334 26.46 -4.43 -5.43
C THR A 334 26.35 -5.60 -4.45
N ALA A 335 25.17 -6.21 -4.33
CA ALA A 335 24.99 -7.43 -3.52
C ALA A 335 25.76 -8.65 -4.07
N ASN A 336 26.13 -8.63 -5.36
CA ASN A 336 26.96 -9.65 -6.00
C ASN A 336 28.44 -9.27 -6.15
N GLY A 337 28.89 -8.27 -5.41
CA GLY A 337 30.30 -7.92 -5.25
C GLY A 337 30.86 -6.99 -6.32
N ILE A 338 30.03 -6.22 -7.03
CA ILE A 338 30.46 -5.14 -7.92
C ILE A 338 30.43 -3.80 -7.17
N ASP A 339 31.53 -3.06 -7.21
CA ASP A 339 31.63 -1.77 -6.56
C ASP A 339 30.62 -0.78 -7.13
N ALA A 340 29.94 -0.01 -6.23
CA ALA A 340 28.93 0.95 -6.61
C ALA A 340 29.48 2.11 -7.47
N SER A 341 30.76 2.47 -7.31
CA SER A 341 31.42 3.51 -8.10
C SER A 341 31.52 3.15 -9.61
N ARG A 342 31.43 1.87 -9.93
CA ARG A 342 31.47 1.33 -11.29
C ARG A 342 30.10 1.25 -11.95
N ILE A 343 29.01 1.63 -11.23
CA ILE A 343 27.63 1.49 -11.69
C ILE A 343 26.94 2.85 -11.70
N LYS A 344 26.60 3.36 -12.88
CA LYS A 344 25.80 4.58 -13.01
C LYS A 344 24.33 4.21 -13.20
N ALA A 345 23.48 4.36 -12.18
CA ALA A 345 22.06 4.06 -12.25
C ALA A 345 21.20 5.32 -12.40
N GLU A 346 20.41 5.40 -13.48
CA GLU A 346 19.58 6.56 -13.79
C GLU A 346 18.21 6.15 -14.35
N GLY A 347 17.14 6.77 -13.86
CA GLY A 347 15.80 6.59 -14.44
C GLY A 347 15.52 7.61 -15.53
N LYS A 348 15.22 7.14 -16.72
CA LYS A 348 14.91 7.96 -17.91
C LYS A 348 13.40 8.29 -18.04
N GLY A 349 12.57 7.91 -17.06
CA GLY A 349 11.14 8.20 -17.08
C GLY A 349 10.36 7.29 -18.02
N GLU A 350 9.45 7.89 -18.75
CA GLU A 350 8.55 7.18 -19.66
C GLU A 350 9.23 6.83 -20.98
N THR A 351 8.91 5.63 -21.50
CA THR A 351 9.30 5.23 -22.84
C THR A 351 8.18 4.45 -23.52
N ASN A 352 8.11 4.53 -24.85
CA ASN A 352 7.22 3.72 -25.67
C ASN A 352 8.05 2.79 -26.57
N MET A 353 8.22 1.55 -26.14
CA MET A 353 8.95 0.51 -26.90
C MET A 353 8.00 -0.44 -27.65
N GLY A 354 6.88 0.08 -28.17
CA GLY A 354 5.90 -0.65 -28.97
C GLY A 354 4.93 -1.53 -28.17
N SER A 355 5.18 -1.76 -26.87
CA SER A 355 4.20 -2.38 -25.98
C SER A 355 4.44 -1.97 -24.52
N ARG A 356 3.37 -1.97 -23.70
CA ARG A 356 3.45 -1.66 -22.26
C ARG A 356 4.42 -2.58 -21.52
N LYS A 357 4.49 -3.86 -21.89
CA LYS A 357 5.40 -4.83 -21.27
C LYS A 357 6.86 -4.51 -21.61
N LYS A 358 7.18 -4.21 -22.86
CA LYS A 358 8.54 -3.85 -23.30
C LYS A 358 9.02 -2.52 -22.73
N SER A 359 8.11 -1.58 -22.46
CA SER A 359 8.43 -0.26 -21.88
C SER A 359 8.76 -0.31 -20.37
N ARG A 360 8.50 -1.42 -19.68
CA ARG A 360 8.83 -1.62 -18.25
C ARG A 360 10.17 -2.33 -18.09
N VAL A 361 11.25 -1.65 -18.42
CA VAL A 361 12.58 -2.23 -18.57
C VAL A 361 13.64 -1.45 -17.77
N ALA A 362 14.73 -2.12 -17.37
CA ALA A 362 16.02 -1.49 -17.13
C ALA A 362 17.02 -2.08 -18.12
N ALA A 363 17.66 -1.20 -18.90
CA ALA A 363 18.73 -1.55 -19.81
C ALA A 363 20.07 -1.38 -19.11
N VAL A 364 20.94 -2.40 -19.19
CA VAL A 364 22.31 -2.38 -18.68
C VAL A 364 23.24 -2.33 -19.87
N ILE A 365 24.04 -1.28 -19.97
CA ILE A 365 24.98 -1.05 -21.07
C ILE A 365 26.36 -0.75 -20.51
N GLN A 366 27.41 -1.18 -21.25
CA GLN A 366 28.78 -0.81 -20.94
C GLN A 366 29.00 0.68 -21.18
N ILE A 367 29.65 1.37 -20.24
CA ILE A 367 30.15 2.73 -20.47
C ILE A 367 31.42 2.57 -21.33
N LYS A 368 31.38 3.14 -22.52
CA LYS A 368 32.58 3.27 -23.37
C LYS A 368 33.33 4.51 -22.89
N ASP A 369 34.62 4.34 -22.62
CA ASP A 369 35.55 5.41 -22.28
C ASP A 369 35.68 6.38 -23.42
#